data_e97f68f5a0f9b94479be2b883a0fb075
#
_entry.id   e97f68f5a0f9b94479be2b883a0fb075
#
_cell.length_a   1.000
_cell.length_b   1.000
_cell.length_c   1.000
_cell.angle_alpha   90.00
_cell.angle_beta   90.00
_cell.angle_gamma   90.00
#
_symmetry.space_group_name_H-M   'P 1'
#
loop_
_entity.id
_entity.type
_entity.pdbx_description
1 polymer ?
#
loop_
_entity_poly.entity_id
_entity_poly.type
_entity_poly.pdbx_seq_one_letter_code
_entity_poly.pdbx_strand_id
1 'polypeptide(L)'
;MANASATQPDLDLSGQLVERLRTTEVRVPPYPAVASSLDRLNRDGKATVAEVASIVATDAALAATVLRHATSAAMRSNAPLTLEAAIYRLGLDELTRVVIAATIGVSAGAPGPLAALRRDQWRRSLLGAMFCRELAARRGVPPDQAFLAGLLHDFGAIVVVACIESMGTAALPVLPEATWRRTVEDLHVEFGMVVVARWQLPEPIAEVVASHHTPHTCMRVHRPLVQLVAVVDDIIAILDDSSRGGLAGLVDVPGLEHDERFRIGALMPKVAEQMARFETPAERDVASKIAPGTQTLEGGWPVDFPIVSRNQVEHRACALASSTLAFHSRTPLQQGWLAELTLRCAPDTITMLANVKSCQPMPGGGHLVITQPFGLAGDDRAAWLRLVERTRRANGEP
;
A
#
# COMPACT_ATOMS: atom_id res chain seq x y z
N MET A 1 26.13 -13.39 -9.46
CA MET A 1 26.88 -12.21 -9.93
C MET A 1 26.33 -11.82 -11.29
N ALA A 2 25.46 -10.86 -11.34
CA ALA A 2 25.27 -9.97 -12.48
C ALA A 2 24.57 -8.74 -11.89
N ASN A 3 25.35 -7.77 -11.43
CA ASN A 3 24.95 -6.40 -11.28
C ASN A 3 24.48 -5.96 -12.68
N ALA A 4 23.19 -5.74 -12.88
CA ALA A 4 22.74 -4.88 -13.95
C ALA A 4 23.22 -3.47 -13.60
N SER A 5 24.46 -3.15 -13.98
CA SER A 5 24.96 -1.80 -13.93
C SER A 5 24.08 -0.98 -14.86
N ALA A 6 23.34 -0.04 -14.30
CA ALA A 6 22.69 1.01 -15.07
C ALA A 6 23.74 1.54 -16.06
N THR A 7 23.41 1.55 -17.34
CA THR A 7 24.32 2.05 -18.36
C THR A 7 24.56 3.54 -18.12
N GLN A 8 25.77 4.02 -18.37
CA GLN A 8 26.17 5.41 -18.12
C GLN A 8 25.17 6.47 -18.69
N PRO A 9 24.49 6.25 -19.84
CA PRO A 9 23.43 7.12 -20.33
C PRO A 9 22.19 7.22 -19.43
N ASP A 10 21.81 6.14 -18.72
CA ASP A 10 20.64 6.14 -17.85
C ASP A 10 20.87 6.96 -16.55
N LEU A 11 22.12 6.95 -16.07
CA LEU A 11 22.55 7.77 -14.92
C LEU A 11 22.56 9.27 -15.29
N ASP A 12 22.97 9.63 -16.51
CA ASP A 12 22.98 11.01 -16.99
C ASP A 12 21.54 11.56 -17.16
N LEU A 13 20.62 10.76 -17.69
CA LEU A 13 19.20 11.14 -17.83
C LEU A 13 18.51 11.30 -16.47
N SER A 14 18.82 10.45 -15.51
CA SER A 14 18.31 10.57 -14.15
C SER A 14 18.80 11.84 -13.48
N GLY A 15 20.10 12.16 -13.61
CA GLY A 15 20.70 13.40 -13.10
C GLY A 15 20.06 14.65 -13.70
N GLN A 16 19.82 14.68 -15.00
CA GLN A 16 19.14 15.79 -15.67
C GLN A 16 17.70 15.96 -15.21
N LEU A 17 16.97 14.85 -14.96
CA LEU A 17 15.61 14.89 -14.45
C LEU A 17 15.56 15.46 -13.03
N VAL A 18 16.47 15.03 -12.16
CA VAL A 18 16.61 15.53 -10.78
C VAL A 18 16.87 17.04 -10.79
N GLU A 19 17.82 17.51 -11.62
CA GLU A 19 18.14 18.94 -11.72
C GLU A 19 16.95 19.76 -12.24
N ARG A 20 16.22 19.24 -13.23
CA ARG A 20 15.01 19.90 -13.73
C ARG A 20 13.90 19.96 -12.67
N LEU A 21 13.73 18.91 -11.89
CA LEU A 21 12.75 18.89 -10.80
C LEU A 21 13.09 19.91 -9.72
N ARG A 22 14.36 20.05 -9.35
CA ARG A 22 14.81 21.04 -8.36
C ARG A 22 14.61 22.47 -8.82
N THR A 23 14.71 22.75 -10.12
CA THR A 23 14.50 24.07 -10.71
C THR A 23 13.05 24.36 -11.07
N THR A 24 12.18 23.36 -11.05
CA THR A 24 10.76 23.50 -11.37
C THR A 24 9.97 23.97 -10.13
N GLU A 25 9.01 24.87 -10.34
CA GLU A 25 8.10 25.25 -9.26
C GLU A 25 7.29 24.05 -8.78
N VAL A 26 7.49 23.69 -7.52
CA VAL A 26 6.82 22.53 -6.91
C VAL A 26 5.33 22.85 -6.73
N ARG A 27 4.48 22.14 -7.47
CA ARG A 27 3.03 22.24 -7.36
C ARG A 27 2.52 21.32 -6.24
N VAL A 28 2.52 21.86 -5.02
CA VAL A 28 1.92 21.16 -3.89
C VAL A 28 0.41 21.27 -3.99
N PRO A 29 -0.36 20.17 -3.91
CA PRO A 29 -1.81 20.24 -3.78
C PRO A 29 -2.20 21.14 -2.59
N PRO A 30 -3.32 21.88 -2.66
CA PRO A 30 -3.78 22.63 -1.50
C PRO A 30 -4.08 21.68 -0.34
N TYR A 31 -3.80 22.16 0.90
CA TYR A 31 -4.26 21.40 2.07
C TYR A 31 -5.78 21.25 2.00
N PRO A 32 -6.33 20.05 2.28
CA PRO A 32 -7.75 19.79 2.11
C PRO A 32 -8.60 20.83 2.84
N ALA A 33 -9.44 21.57 2.10
CA ALA A 33 -10.28 22.63 2.68
C ALA A 33 -11.22 22.08 3.77
N VAL A 34 -11.71 20.85 3.55
CA VAL A 34 -12.52 20.13 4.55
C VAL A 34 -11.70 19.83 5.81
N ALA A 35 -10.47 19.33 5.68
CA ALA A 35 -9.59 19.08 6.82
C ALA A 35 -9.27 20.38 7.60
N SER A 36 -8.95 21.47 6.90
CA SER A 36 -8.74 22.78 7.53
C SER A 36 -9.97 23.28 8.31
N SER A 37 -11.16 23.03 7.78
CA SER A 37 -12.41 23.40 8.45
C SER A 37 -12.68 22.53 9.67
N LEU A 38 -12.38 21.22 9.59
CA LEU A 38 -12.49 20.31 10.73
C LEU A 38 -11.49 20.66 11.83
N ASP A 39 -10.24 20.96 11.48
CA ASP A 39 -9.23 21.38 12.45
C ASP A 39 -9.62 22.67 13.19
N ARG A 40 -10.24 23.64 12.48
CA ARG A 40 -10.74 24.86 13.09
C ARG A 40 -11.89 24.56 14.06
N LEU A 41 -12.88 23.78 13.62
CA LEU A 41 -14.01 23.39 14.45
C LEU A 41 -13.56 22.60 15.69
N ASN A 42 -12.60 21.73 15.55
CA ASN A 42 -12.05 20.94 16.67
C ASN A 42 -11.37 21.85 17.71
N ARG A 43 -10.60 22.85 17.25
CA ARG A 43 -9.96 23.83 18.15
C ARG A 43 -10.97 24.70 18.90
N ASP A 44 -12.05 25.08 18.25
CA ASP A 44 -13.09 25.90 18.86
C ASP A 44 -13.95 25.15 19.89
N GLY A 45 -13.90 23.80 19.89
CA GLY A 45 -14.56 22.92 20.86
C GLY A 45 -16.08 22.99 20.86
N LYS A 46 -16.70 23.65 19.87
CA LYS A 46 -18.15 23.89 19.77
C LYS A 46 -18.77 23.31 18.51
N ALA A 47 -18.02 22.51 17.74
CA ALA A 47 -18.50 21.92 16.50
C ALA A 47 -19.74 21.03 16.73
N THR A 48 -20.81 21.32 16.04
CA THR A 48 -21.97 20.41 15.99
C THR A 48 -21.80 19.39 14.87
N VAL A 49 -22.36 18.20 15.05
CA VAL A 49 -22.33 17.14 14.01
C VAL A 49 -22.95 17.66 12.70
N ALA A 50 -23.98 18.49 12.76
CA ALA A 50 -24.63 19.06 11.59
C ALA A 50 -23.72 20.03 10.80
N GLU A 51 -22.94 20.86 11.48
CA GLU A 51 -21.95 21.75 10.85
C GLU A 51 -20.84 20.93 10.16
N VAL A 52 -20.33 19.92 10.84
CA VAL A 52 -19.33 19.01 10.26
C VAL A 52 -19.90 18.27 9.04
N ALA A 53 -21.14 17.78 9.12
CA ALA A 53 -21.82 17.11 8.01
C ALA A 53 -22.00 18.04 6.81
N SER A 54 -22.36 19.31 7.04
CA SER A 54 -22.51 20.27 5.95
C SER A 54 -21.20 20.54 5.22
N ILE A 55 -20.08 20.57 5.93
CA ILE A 55 -18.74 20.75 5.34
C ILE A 55 -18.33 19.50 4.52
N VAL A 56 -18.51 18.30 5.07
CA VAL A 56 -18.19 17.06 4.36
C VAL A 56 -19.08 16.87 3.12
N ALA A 57 -20.35 17.29 3.19
CA ALA A 57 -21.33 17.19 2.09
C ALA A 57 -20.98 18.09 0.89
N THR A 58 -20.07 19.06 1.04
CA THR A 58 -19.60 19.90 -0.09
C THR A 58 -18.84 19.06 -1.15
N ASP A 59 -18.31 17.90 -0.76
CA ASP A 59 -17.63 16.94 -1.64
C ASP A 59 -18.35 15.58 -1.60
N ALA A 60 -19.07 15.26 -2.66
CA ALA A 60 -19.87 14.03 -2.75
C ALA A 60 -19.00 12.75 -2.69
N ALA A 61 -17.77 12.78 -3.23
CA ALA A 61 -16.86 11.64 -3.19
C ALA A 61 -16.33 11.41 -1.77
N LEU A 62 -16.01 12.50 -1.08
CA LEU A 62 -15.61 12.46 0.32
C LEU A 62 -16.75 11.98 1.21
N ALA A 63 -17.98 12.50 1.04
CA ALA A 63 -19.16 12.05 1.78
C ALA A 63 -19.41 10.54 1.60
N ALA A 64 -19.31 10.04 0.37
CA ALA A 64 -19.42 8.61 0.09
C ALA A 64 -18.31 7.80 0.78
N THR A 65 -17.09 8.33 0.86
CA THR A 65 -15.97 7.68 1.55
C THR A 65 -16.22 7.62 3.07
N VAL A 66 -16.67 8.70 3.68
CA VAL A 66 -17.06 8.76 5.10
C VAL A 66 -18.17 7.75 5.41
N LEU A 67 -19.22 7.68 4.59
CA LEU A 67 -20.29 6.70 4.73
C LEU A 67 -19.76 5.25 4.66
N ARG A 68 -18.86 4.95 3.72
CA ARG A 68 -18.23 3.62 3.62
C ARG A 68 -17.44 3.25 4.87
N HIS A 69 -16.69 4.19 5.43
CA HIS A 69 -15.94 3.93 6.67
C HIS A 69 -16.85 3.68 7.87
N ALA A 70 -17.94 4.41 7.99
CA ALA A 70 -18.91 4.24 9.06
C ALA A 70 -19.76 2.97 8.96
N THR A 71 -19.82 2.32 7.78
CA THR A 71 -20.59 1.07 7.56
C THR A 71 -19.79 -0.21 7.73
N SER A 72 -18.59 -0.14 8.32
CA SER A 72 -17.77 -1.33 8.55
C SER A 72 -18.50 -2.44 9.32
N ALA A 73 -18.04 -3.68 9.16
CA ALA A 73 -18.66 -4.87 9.77
C ALA A 73 -18.82 -4.75 11.31
N ALA A 74 -17.95 -3.99 11.97
CA ALA A 74 -18.01 -3.73 13.41
C ALA A 74 -19.10 -2.73 13.82
N MET A 75 -19.68 -2.00 12.85
CA MET A 75 -20.64 -0.93 13.10
C MET A 75 -22.00 -1.15 12.42
N ARG A 76 -22.38 -2.39 12.12
CA ARG A 76 -23.64 -2.71 11.44
C ARG A 76 -24.86 -2.26 12.25
N SER A 77 -25.70 -1.43 11.63
CA SER A 77 -27.02 -1.04 12.11
C SER A 77 -28.00 -1.20 10.97
N ASN A 78 -29.22 -1.63 11.26
CA ASN A 78 -30.29 -1.77 10.28
C ASN A 78 -30.96 -0.43 9.91
N ALA A 79 -30.57 0.69 10.55
CA ALA A 79 -31.10 2.01 10.23
C ALA A 79 -30.39 2.63 9.02
N PRO A 80 -31.09 3.41 8.18
CA PRO A 80 -30.47 4.19 7.11
C PRO A 80 -29.32 5.03 7.67
N LEU A 81 -28.15 4.95 7.05
CA LEU A 81 -27.00 5.70 7.51
C LEU A 81 -27.02 7.09 6.88
N THR A 82 -27.36 8.11 7.66
CA THR A 82 -27.17 9.51 7.26
C THR A 82 -25.72 9.93 7.47
N LEU A 83 -25.30 11.02 6.84
CA LEU A 83 -23.93 11.54 6.99
C LEU A 83 -23.65 11.96 8.44
N GLU A 84 -24.65 12.55 9.11
CA GLU A 84 -24.56 12.91 10.54
C GLU A 84 -24.39 11.68 11.42
N ALA A 85 -25.15 10.62 11.16
CA ALA A 85 -25.02 9.37 11.90
C ALA A 85 -23.66 8.70 11.67
N ALA A 86 -23.11 8.80 10.44
CA ALA A 86 -21.78 8.34 10.12
C ALA A 86 -20.71 9.12 10.89
N ILE A 87 -20.78 10.45 10.89
CA ILE A 87 -19.84 11.34 11.59
C ILE A 87 -19.91 11.12 13.10
N TYR A 88 -21.11 10.99 13.65
CA TYR A 88 -21.28 10.70 15.08
C TYR A 88 -20.62 9.38 15.48
N ARG A 89 -20.73 8.34 14.63
CA ARG A 89 -20.11 7.02 14.89
C ARG A 89 -18.58 7.04 14.79
N LEU A 90 -18.04 7.76 13.83
CA LEU A 90 -16.59 7.86 13.63
C LEU A 90 -15.93 8.72 14.70
N GLY A 91 -16.61 9.77 15.13
CA GLY A 91 -16.01 10.83 15.91
C GLY A 91 -15.13 11.76 15.04
N LEU A 92 -14.77 12.92 15.59
CA LEU A 92 -14.11 13.95 14.82
C LEU A 92 -12.68 13.59 14.42
N ASP A 93 -11.95 12.89 15.29
CA ASP A 93 -10.56 12.49 15.04
C ASP A 93 -10.46 11.44 13.91
N GLU A 94 -11.30 10.39 13.93
CA GLU A 94 -11.34 9.39 12.84
C GLU A 94 -11.82 10.04 11.54
N LEU A 95 -12.83 10.91 11.61
CA LEU A 95 -13.30 11.66 10.45
C LEU A 95 -12.17 12.48 9.81
N THR A 96 -11.39 13.21 10.59
CA THR A 96 -10.26 14.02 10.09
C THR A 96 -9.24 13.14 9.39
N ARG A 97 -8.90 11.97 9.96
CA ARG A 97 -8.01 10.99 9.32
C ARG A 97 -8.54 10.49 7.98
N VAL A 98 -9.81 10.11 7.94
CA VAL A 98 -10.48 9.64 6.72
C VAL A 98 -10.49 10.73 5.65
N VAL A 99 -10.77 11.97 6.03
CA VAL A 99 -10.78 13.14 5.11
C VAL A 99 -9.41 13.37 4.49
N ILE A 100 -8.35 13.39 5.30
CA ILE A 100 -6.98 13.60 4.81
C ILE A 100 -6.57 12.45 3.89
N ALA A 101 -6.75 11.21 4.32
CA ALA A 101 -6.39 10.04 3.53
C ALA A 101 -7.17 9.96 2.20
N ALA A 102 -8.47 10.26 2.21
CA ALA A 102 -9.29 10.28 1.01
C ALA A 102 -8.84 11.36 0.02
N THR A 103 -8.51 12.55 0.51
CA THR A 103 -8.07 13.67 -0.35
C THR A 103 -6.73 13.36 -1.02
N ILE A 104 -5.79 12.76 -0.28
CA ILE A 104 -4.53 12.27 -0.85
C ILE A 104 -4.82 11.18 -1.90
N GLY A 105 -5.73 10.26 -1.61
CA GLY A 105 -6.14 9.20 -2.51
C GLY A 105 -6.72 9.71 -3.83
N VAL A 106 -7.54 10.77 -3.78
CA VAL A 106 -8.07 11.43 -5.00
C VAL A 106 -6.93 11.99 -5.87
N SER A 107 -5.95 12.66 -5.24
CA SER A 107 -4.78 13.17 -5.96
C SER A 107 -3.94 12.03 -6.58
N ALA A 108 -3.80 10.94 -5.87
CA ALA A 108 -3.09 9.75 -6.34
C ALA A 108 -3.83 9.02 -7.46
N GLY A 109 -5.18 9.04 -7.47
CA GLY A 109 -6.04 8.40 -8.46
C GLY A 109 -6.19 9.19 -9.77
N ALA A 110 -5.69 10.42 -9.88
CA ALA A 110 -5.79 11.22 -11.10
C ALA A 110 -5.16 10.47 -12.31
N PRO A 111 -5.77 10.52 -13.51
CA PRO A 111 -5.21 9.88 -14.69
C PRO A 111 -3.88 10.53 -15.10
N GLY A 112 -2.96 9.73 -15.63
CA GLY A 112 -1.65 10.21 -16.10
C GLY A 112 -0.69 9.08 -16.42
N PRO A 113 0.43 9.36 -17.09
CA PRO A 113 1.39 8.33 -17.50
C PRO A 113 2.04 7.60 -16.32
N LEU A 114 2.15 8.23 -15.17
CA LEU A 114 2.70 7.65 -13.95
C LEU A 114 1.62 7.37 -12.87
N ALA A 115 0.35 7.29 -13.26
CA ALA A 115 -0.76 7.07 -12.33
C ALA A 115 -0.62 5.79 -11.51
N ALA A 116 -0.03 4.73 -12.09
CA ALA A 116 0.25 3.49 -11.36
C ALA A 116 1.25 3.71 -10.23
N LEU A 117 2.35 4.41 -10.51
CA LEU A 117 3.38 4.74 -9.52
C LEU A 117 2.81 5.63 -8.40
N ARG A 118 1.99 6.62 -8.76
CA ARG A 118 1.35 7.51 -7.80
C ARG A 118 0.37 6.78 -6.86
N ARG A 119 -0.43 5.85 -7.40
CA ARG A 119 -1.32 4.98 -6.60
C ARG A 119 -0.54 4.04 -5.69
N ASP A 120 0.58 3.52 -6.16
CA ASP A 120 1.46 2.68 -5.36
C ASP A 120 2.00 3.45 -4.15
N GLN A 121 2.53 4.66 -4.36
CA GLN A 121 2.99 5.52 -3.27
C GLN A 121 1.88 5.84 -2.26
N TRP A 122 0.68 6.15 -2.72
CA TRP A 122 -0.45 6.37 -1.82
C TRP A 122 -0.80 5.12 -0.99
N ARG A 123 -0.79 3.93 -1.61
CA ARG A 123 -1.03 2.67 -0.89
C ARG A 123 0.02 2.45 0.19
N ARG A 124 1.28 2.70 -0.10
CA ARG A 124 2.39 2.62 0.87
C ARG A 124 2.16 3.59 2.04
N SER A 125 1.84 4.84 1.76
CA SER A 125 1.52 5.84 2.78
C SER A 125 0.35 5.42 3.68
N LEU A 126 -0.71 4.83 3.10
CA LEU A 126 -1.86 4.35 3.87
C LEU A 126 -1.52 3.13 4.73
N LEU A 127 -0.72 2.19 4.19
CA LEU A 127 -0.16 1.07 4.97
C LEU A 127 0.67 1.58 6.14
N GLY A 128 1.55 2.55 5.89
CA GLY A 128 2.37 3.20 6.90
C GLY A 128 1.55 3.81 8.01
N ALA A 129 0.49 4.53 7.67
CA ALA A 129 -0.44 5.11 8.63
C ALA A 129 -1.07 4.05 9.55
N MET A 130 -1.53 2.94 8.97
CA MET A 130 -2.19 1.86 9.72
C MET A 130 -1.22 1.13 10.66
N PHE A 131 -0.02 0.79 10.18
CA PHE A 131 1.00 0.14 10.98
C PHE A 131 1.53 1.05 12.09
N CYS A 132 1.80 2.32 11.79
CA CYS A 132 2.21 3.30 12.80
C CYS A 132 1.17 3.40 13.92
N ARG A 133 -0.12 3.51 13.58
CA ARG A 133 -1.21 3.57 14.57
C ARG A 133 -1.26 2.33 15.46
N GLU A 134 -1.10 1.15 14.88
CA GLU A 134 -1.16 -0.10 15.64
C GLU A 134 0.02 -0.29 16.60
N LEU A 135 1.21 0.11 16.15
CA LEU A 135 2.43 -0.02 16.97
C LEU A 135 2.63 1.15 17.95
N ALA A 136 1.90 2.24 17.79
CA ALA A 136 2.09 3.50 18.50
C ALA A 136 2.06 3.37 20.03
N ALA A 137 1.06 2.66 20.56
CA ALA A 137 0.87 2.54 22.02
C ALA A 137 2.08 1.90 22.73
N ARG A 138 2.74 0.94 22.07
CA ARG A 138 3.94 0.28 22.61
C ARG A 138 5.18 1.17 22.59
N ARG A 139 5.19 2.13 21.68
CA ARG A 139 6.28 3.08 21.49
C ARG A 139 6.06 4.38 22.28
N GLY A 140 4.99 4.45 23.09
CA GLY A 140 4.64 5.65 23.85
C GLY A 140 4.25 6.85 22.97
N VAL A 141 3.75 6.58 21.76
CA VAL A 141 3.31 7.59 20.79
C VAL A 141 1.78 7.62 20.74
N PRO A 142 1.15 8.82 20.70
CA PRO A 142 -0.28 8.92 20.49
C PRO A 142 -0.69 8.28 19.15
N PRO A 143 -1.67 7.36 19.12
CA PRO A 143 -2.02 6.62 17.90
C PRO A 143 -2.46 7.50 16.73
N ASP A 144 -3.12 8.62 16.99
CA ASP A 144 -3.60 9.53 15.96
C ASP A 144 -2.45 10.32 15.34
N GLN A 145 -1.49 10.75 16.16
CA GLN A 145 -0.26 11.39 15.67
C GLN A 145 0.58 10.40 14.86
N ALA A 146 0.68 9.15 15.31
CA ALA A 146 1.39 8.10 14.59
C ALA A 146 0.74 7.80 13.23
N PHE A 147 -0.60 7.77 13.15
CA PHE A 147 -1.33 7.60 11.90
C PHE A 147 -0.99 8.72 10.89
N LEU A 148 -1.09 9.98 11.32
CA LEU A 148 -0.80 11.13 10.45
C LEU A 148 0.68 11.15 10.03
N ALA A 149 1.59 10.84 10.93
CA ALA A 149 3.01 10.74 10.63
C ALA A 149 3.27 9.65 9.58
N GLY A 150 2.73 8.46 9.76
CA GLY A 150 2.84 7.36 8.81
C GLY A 150 2.15 7.63 7.46
N LEU A 151 1.08 8.45 7.43
CA LEU A 151 0.41 8.84 6.20
C LEU A 151 1.21 9.88 5.39
N LEU A 152 1.89 10.79 6.08
CA LEU A 152 2.49 11.97 5.46
C LEU A 152 4.00 11.88 5.26
N HIS A 153 4.71 10.90 5.87
CA HIS A 153 6.17 10.83 5.78
C HIS A 153 6.69 10.81 4.34
N ASP A 154 6.02 10.05 3.46
CA ASP A 154 6.36 9.86 2.04
C ASP A 154 5.45 10.65 1.08
N PHE A 155 4.62 11.57 1.56
CA PHE A 155 3.73 12.33 0.68
C PHE A 155 4.50 13.12 -0.40
N GLY A 156 5.74 13.49 -0.11
CA GLY A 156 6.64 14.08 -1.10
C GLY A 156 6.81 13.24 -2.36
N ALA A 157 6.77 11.92 -2.26
CA ALA A 157 6.84 11.01 -3.41
C ALA A 157 5.68 11.21 -4.40
N ILE A 158 4.46 11.39 -3.89
CA ILE A 158 3.28 11.71 -4.71
C ILE A 158 3.46 13.05 -5.41
N VAL A 159 4.04 14.03 -4.72
CA VAL A 159 4.29 15.37 -5.28
C VAL A 159 5.38 15.33 -6.35
N VAL A 160 6.46 14.57 -6.14
CA VAL A 160 7.51 14.34 -7.17
C VAL A 160 6.89 13.77 -8.43
N VAL A 161 6.08 12.71 -8.33
CA VAL A 161 5.40 12.10 -9.48
C VAL A 161 4.50 13.11 -10.20
N ALA A 162 3.72 13.90 -9.47
CA ALA A 162 2.87 14.94 -10.05
C ALA A 162 3.68 16.04 -10.74
N CYS A 163 4.83 16.43 -10.20
CA CYS A 163 5.73 17.39 -10.84
C CYS A 163 6.34 16.83 -12.13
N ILE A 164 6.77 15.58 -12.13
CA ILE A 164 7.24 14.90 -13.34
C ILE A 164 6.17 14.92 -14.43
N GLU A 165 4.93 14.54 -14.11
CA GLU A 165 3.82 14.53 -15.06
C GLU A 165 3.49 15.94 -15.59
N SER A 166 3.65 16.98 -14.77
CA SER A 166 3.39 18.37 -15.17
C SER A 166 4.37 18.93 -16.19
N MET A 167 5.54 18.30 -16.33
CA MET A 167 6.52 18.68 -17.37
C MET A 167 6.09 18.27 -18.77
N GLY A 168 5.01 17.47 -18.90
CA GLY A 168 4.44 17.01 -20.15
C GLY A 168 5.12 15.74 -20.70
N THR A 169 4.30 14.87 -21.28
CA THR A 169 4.73 13.54 -21.76
C THR A 169 5.79 13.62 -22.88
N ALA A 170 5.76 14.67 -23.72
CA ALA A 170 6.75 14.89 -24.78
C ALA A 170 8.16 15.24 -24.25
N ALA A 171 8.24 15.69 -23.00
CA ALA A 171 9.50 16.06 -22.37
C ALA A 171 10.02 14.95 -21.44
N LEU A 172 9.25 13.89 -21.23
CA LEU A 172 9.67 12.76 -20.40
C LEU A 172 10.54 11.81 -21.22
N PRO A 173 11.74 11.50 -20.75
CA PRO A 173 12.55 10.46 -21.38
C PRO A 173 11.85 9.09 -21.22
N VAL A 174 12.09 8.20 -22.17
CA VAL A 174 11.69 6.79 -22.02
C VAL A 174 12.68 6.13 -21.07
N LEU A 175 12.35 6.12 -19.79
CA LEU A 175 13.17 5.53 -18.75
C LEU A 175 12.54 4.24 -18.21
N PRO A 176 13.35 3.27 -17.79
CA PRO A 176 12.88 2.09 -17.08
C PRO A 176 12.10 2.49 -15.81
N GLU A 177 11.10 1.70 -15.43
CA GLU A 177 10.32 1.94 -14.19
C GLU A 177 11.22 2.05 -12.96
N ALA A 178 12.27 1.25 -12.89
CA ALA A 178 13.24 1.30 -11.79
C ALA A 178 13.92 2.68 -11.66
N THR A 179 14.18 3.35 -12.78
CA THR A 179 14.77 4.70 -12.79
C THR A 179 13.78 5.74 -12.27
N TRP A 180 12.49 5.64 -12.65
CA TRP A 180 11.45 6.49 -12.10
C TRP A 180 11.28 6.31 -10.59
N ARG A 181 11.21 5.06 -10.13
CA ARG A 181 11.13 4.73 -8.70
C ARG A 181 12.30 5.31 -7.91
N ARG A 182 13.52 5.14 -8.41
CA ARG A 182 14.71 5.69 -7.79
C ARG A 182 14.70 7.22 -7.74
N THR A 183 14.29 7.90 -8.80
CA THR A 183 14.18 9.37 -8.82
C THR A 183 13.18 9.86 -7.78
N VAL A 184 12.06 9.18 -7.62
CA VAL A 184 11.07 9.49 -6.59
C VAL A 184 11.66 9.28 -5.20
N GLU A 185 12.36 8.18 -4.98
CA GLU A 185 13.04 7.84 -3.72
C GLU A 185 14.10 8.88 -3.35
N ASP A 186 14.89 9.31 -4.29
CA ASP A 186 15.98 10.30 -4.06
C ASP A 186 15.44 11.71 -3.71
N LEU A 187 14.20 12.05 -4.11
CA LEU A 187 13.64 13.40 -3.99
C LEU A 187 12.47 13.53 -2.99
N HIS A 188 11.87 12.42 -2.53
CA HIS A 188 10.62 12.51 -1.74
C HIS A 188 10.78 13.30 -0.43
N VAL A 189 11.92 13.22 0.24
CA VAL A 189 12.16 14.01 1.47
C VAL A 189 12.21 15.50 1.17
N GLU A 190 12.97 15.90 0.13
CA GLU A 190 13.10 17.30 -0.27
C GLU A 190 11.73 17.90 -0.64
N PHE A 191 10.94 17.20 -1.45
CA PHE A 191 9.59 17.62 -1.84
C PHE A 191 8.60 17.53 -0.68
N GLY A 192 8.76 16.56 0.21
CA GLY A 192 7.99 16.43 1.44
C GLY A 192 8.17 17.65 2.34
N MET A 193 9.37 18.17 2.47
CA MET A 193 9.64 19.38 3.25
C MET A 193 8.99 20.63 2.63
N VAL A 194 8.86 20.70 1.30
CA VAL A 194 8.08 21.77 0.64
C VAL A 194 6.60 21.67 1.01
N VAL A 195 6.06 20.44 1.09
CA VAL A 195 4.68 20.21 1.55
C VAL A 195 4.52 20.64 3.01
N VAL A 196 5.43 20.22 3.89
CA VAL A 196 5.46 20.61 5.31
C VAL A 196 5.36 22.11 5.46
N ALA A 197 6.19 22.86 4.73
CA ALA A 197 6.20 24.32 4.77
C ALA A 197 4.88 24.95 4.24
N ARG A 198 4.37 24.44 3.10
CA ARG A 198 3.14 24.96 2.49
C ARG A 198 1.88 24.64 3.30
N TRP A 199 1.82 23.47 3.89
CA TRP A 199 0.68 23.03 4.70
C TRP A 199 0.80 23.47 6.16
N GLN A 200 1.92 24.08 6.54
CA GLN A 200 2.21 24.49 7.92
C GLN A 200 2.01 23.33 8.90
N LEU A 201 2.55 22.16 8.54
CA LEU A 201 2.41 20.96 9.35
C LEU A 201 3.13 21.12 10.70
N PRO A 202 2.60 20.47 11.77
CA PRO A 202 3.21 20.55 13.09
C PRO A 202 4.65 20.00 13.11
N GLU A 203 5.49 20.55 13.99
CA GLU A 203 6.89 20.20 14.16
C GLU A 203 7.14 18.68 14.25
N PRO A 204 6.36 17.88 15.00
CA PRO A 204 6.57 16.42 15.03
C PRO A 204 6.44 15.74 13.66
N ILE A 205 5.52 16.22 12.81
CA ILE A 205 5.34 15.70 11.45
C ILE A 205 6.49 16.17 10.54
N ALA A 206 6.91 17.45 10.69
CA ALA A 206 8.06 17.96 9.97
C ALA A 206 9.34 17.16 10.26
N GLU A 207 9.59 16.83 11.53
CA GLU A 207 10.73 15.99 11.94
C GLU A 207 10.66 14.58 11.34
N VAL A 208 9.46 13.99 11.27
CA VAL A 208 9.28 12.68 10.64
C VAL A 208 9.63 12.75 9.15
N VAL A 209 9.06 13.70 8.43
CA VAL A 209 9.34 13.87 6.98
C VAL A 209 10.82 14.09 6.73
N ALA A 210 11.49 14.92 7.54
CA ALA A 210 12.90 15.23 7.38
C ALA A 210 13.85 14.07 7.74
N SER A 211 13.47 13.20 8.68
CA SER A 211 14.45 12.35 9.38
C SER A 211 14.10 10.86 9.45
N HIS A 212 13.02 10.38 8.81
CA HIS A 212 12.62 8.96 8.91
C HIS A 212 13.70 8.00 8.37
N HIS A 213 14.50 8.38 7.37
CA HIS A 213 15.64 7.60 6.91
C HIS A 213 16.90 7.74 7.80
N THR A 214 16.95 8.78 8.64
CA THR A 214 18.08 9.06 9.54
C THR A 214 17.60 9.37 10.95
N PRO A 215 16.88 8.43 11.62
CA PRO A 215 16.16 8.70 12.86
C PRO A 215 17.05 9.10 14.05
N HIS A 216 18.36 8.92 13.93
CA HIS A 216 19.34 9.36 14.93
C HIS A 216 19.62 10.88 14.89
N THR A 217 19.29 11.55 13.80
CA THR A 217 19.53 13.00 13.60
C THR A 217 18.42 13.89 14.16
N CYS A 218 17.22 13.32 14.39
CA CYS A 218 16.04 14.06 14.84
C CYS A 218 16.15 14.56 16.28
N MET A 219 15.32 15.56 16.61
CA MET A 219 15.23 16.06 17.98
C MET A 219 14.78 14.95 18.97
N ARG A 220 15.40 14.95 20.16
CA ARG A 220 15.17 13.89 21.15
C ARG A 220 13.70 13.72 21.54
N VAL A 221 12.94 14.81 21.59
CA VAL A 221 11.51 14.81 21.96
C VAL A 221 10.64 14.10 20.93
N HIS A 222 10.99 14.14 19.64
CA HIS A 222 10.24 13.52 18.54
C HIS A 222 10.78 12.15 18.14
N ARG A 223 11.90 11.73 18.75
CA ARG A 223 12.58 10.47 18.41
C ARG A 223 11.69 9.22 18.44
N PRO A 224 10.81 9.03 19.44
CA PRO A 224 9.92 7.85 19.45
C PRO A 224 9.01 7.79 18.20
N LEU A 225 8.49 8.92 17.77
CA LEU A 225 7.63 9.01 16.57
C LEU A 225 8.44 8.76 15.29
N VAL A 226 9.61 9.40 15.14
CA VAL A 226 10.49 9.23 13.96
C VAL A 226 10.98 7.80 13.85
N GLN A 227 11.40 7.17 14.97
CA GLN A 227 11.82 5.78 14.99
C GLN A 227 10.68 4.81 14.66
N LEU A 228 9.47 5.10 15.13
CA LEU A 228 8.29 4.30 14.78
C LEU A 228 8.05 4.32 13.26
N VAL A 229 8.07 5.50 12.65
CA VAL A 229 7.87 5.63 11.20
C VAL A 229 8.99 4.96 10.42
N ALA A 230 10.26 5.13 10.82
CA ALA A 230 11.40 4.47 10.19
C ALA A 230 11.27 2.92 10.20
N VAL A 231 10.89 2.34 11.35
CA VAL A 231 10.64 0.89 11.45
C VAL A 231 9.48 0.46 10.55
N VAL A 232 8.42 1.26 10.45
CA VAL A 232 7.28 0.94 9.60
C VAL A 232 7.63 1.07 8.12
N ASP A 233 8.47 2.03 7.73
CA ASP A 233 8.97 2.16 6.37
C ASP A 233 9.81 0.94 5.95
N ASP A 234 10.71 0.46 6.82
CA ASP A 234 11.43 -0.80 6.63
C ASP A 234 10.48 -2.02 6.48
N ILE A 235 9.40 -2.07 7.28
CA ILE A 235 8.37 -3.11 7.16
C ILE A 235 7.73 -3.07 5.77
N ILE A 236 7.32 -1.90 5.30
CA ILE A 236 6.68 -1.73 3.99
C ILE A 236 7.65 -2.12 2.87
N ALA A 237 8.90 -1.69 2.96
CA ALA A 237 9.93 -2.04 1.99
C ALA A 237 10.15 -3.57 1.88
N ILE A 238 10.06 -4.29 3.00
CA ILE A 238 10.14 -5.76 3.01
C ILE A 238 8.87 -6.40 2.44
N LEU A 239 7.68 -5.87 2.77
CA LEU A 239 6.42 -6.41 2.27
C LEU A 239 6.23 -6.20 0.76
N ASP A 240 6.75 -5.11 0.22
CA ASP A 240 6.68 -4.80 -1.21
C ASP A 240 7.70 -5.59 -2.04
N ASP A 241 8.83 -5.92 -1.46
CA ASP A 241 9.86 -6.70 -2.14
C ASP A 241 9.66 -8.20 -1.84
N SER A 242 8.99 -8.89 -2.78
CA SER A 242 8.80 -10.34 -2.69
C SER A 242 10.11 -11.13 -2.56
N SER A 243 11.25 -10.52 -2.96
CA SER A 243 12.58 -11.10 -2.82
C SER A 243 13.09 -11.11 -1.38
N ARG A 244 12.54 -10.25 -0.52
CA ARG A 244 12.92 -10.12 0.89
C ARG A 244 12.16 -11.02 1.85
N GLY A 245 11.28 -11.88 1.34
CA GLY A 245 10.60 -12.89 2.14
C GLY A 245 9.29 -12.50 2.79
N GLY A 246 8.74 -11.33 2.47
CA GLY A 246 7.45 -10.87 2.99
C GLY A 246 7.39 -10.84 4.52
N LEU A 247 6.32 -11.41 5.13
CA LEU A 247 6.18 -11.43 6.61
C LEU A 247 7.33 -12.15 7.33
N ALA A 248 7.94 -13.15 6.71
CA ALA A 248 9.09 -13.82 7.33
C ALA A 248 10.34 -12.92 7.33
N GLY A 249 10.50 -12.05 6.32
CA GLY A 249 11.56 -11.05 6.26
C GLY A 249 11.47 -9.98 7.36
N LEU A 250 10.32 -9.85 8.05
CA LEU A 250 10.19 -8.94 9.19
C LEU A 250 11.12 -9.30 10.36
N VAL A 251 11.72 -10.48 10.35
CA VAL A 251 12.76 -10.88 11.32
C VAL A 251 13.98 -9.95 11.23
N ASP A 252 14.26 -9.47 10.02
CA ASP A 252 15.45 -8.66 9.72
C ASP A 252 15.22 -7.15 9.91
N VAL A 253 14.00 -6.72 10.32
CA VAL A 253 13.71 -5.31 10.59
C VAL A 253 14.33 -4.88 11.91
N PRO A 254 15.30 -3.94 11.90
CA PRO A 254 15.92 -3.45 13.11
C PRO A 254 14.87 -2.79 14.04
N GLY A 255 14.91 -3.14 15.32
CA GLY A 255 14.02 -2.53 16.30
C GLY A 255 12.56 -3.00 16.27
N LEU A 256 12.22 -3.99 15.46
CA LEU A 256 10.90 -4.63 15.46
C LEU A 256 10.90 -5.85 16.38
N GLU A 257 10.09 -5.80 17.44
CA GLU A 257 9.99 -6.87 18.42
C GLU A 257 9.17 -8.08 17.92
N HIS A 258 9.39 -9.24 18.52
CA HIS A 258 8.77 -10.50 18.08
C HIS A 258 7.22 -10.44 18.07
N ASP A 259 6.62 -9.89 19.10
CA ASP A 259 5.18 -9.77 19.22
C ASP A 259 4.59 -8.67 18.29
N GLU A 260 5.37 -7.65 17.93
CA GLU A 260 5.00 -6.65 16.91
C GLU A 260 4.89 -7.31 15.53
N ARG A 261 5.81 -8.21 15.17
CA ARG A 261 5.75 -8.99 13.91
C ARG A 261 4.47 -9.80 13.81
N PHE A 262 4.09 -10.48 14.89
CA PHE A 262 2.86 -11.25 14.94
C PHE A 262 1.62 -10.35 14.76
N ARG A 263 1.62 -9.18 15.39
CA ARG A 263 0.53 -8.18 15.24
C ARG A 263 0.40 -7.67 13.82
N ILE A 264 1.51 -7.35 13.16
CA ILE A 264 1.50 -6.92 11.76
C ILE A 264 0.87 -7.99 10.87
N GLY A 265 1.26 -9.26 11.03
CA GLY A 265 0.65 -10.38 10.32
C GLY A 265 -0.86 -10.49 10.55
N ALA A 266 -1.29 -10.33 11.80
CA ALA A 266 -2.70 -10.39 12.17
C ALA A 266 -3.53 -9.18 11.66
N LEU A 267 -2.86 -8.05 11.40
CA LEU A 267 -3.50 -6.85 10.87
C LEU A 267 -3.73 -6.88 9.36
N MET A 268 -2.98 -7.67 8.62
CA MET A 268 -3.03 -7.66 7.15
C MET A 268 -4.45 -7.79 6.57
N PRO A 269 -5.34 -8.69 7.05
CA PRO A 269 -6.71 -8.77 6.57
C PRO A 269 -7.51 -7.49 6.82
N LYS A 270 -7.34 -6.89 8.01
CA LYS A 270 -8.01 -5.64 8.38
C LYS A 270 -7.50 -4.45 7.57
N VAL A 271 -6.20 -4.41 7.30
CA VAL A 271 -5.58 -3.40 6.44
C VAL A 271 -6.12 -3.51 5.03
N ALA A 272 -6.18 -4.71 4.45
CA ALA A 272 -6.75 -4.93 3.12
C ALA A 272 -8.22 -4.47 3.03
N GLU A 273 -9.04 -4.80 4.04
CA GLU A 273 -10.44 -4.32 4.14
C GLU A 273 -10.51 -2.79 4.22
N GLN A 274 -9.66 -2.16 5.02
CA GLN A 274 -9.65 -0.70 5.15
C GLN A 274 -9.17 -0.01 3.87
N MET A 275 -8.14 -0.53 3.22
CA MET A 275 -7.67 0.00 1.92
C MET A 275 -8.77 -0.04 0.86
N ALA A 276 -9.52 -1.15 0.79
CA ALA A 276 -10.65 -1.29 -0.13
C ALA A 276 -11.75 -0.24 0.06
N ARG A 277 -11.83 0.42 1.22
CA ARG A 277 -12.80 1.50 1.48
C ARG A 277 -12.40 2.83 0.85
N PHE A 278 -11.10 3.04 0.65
CA PHE A 278 -10.59 4.22 -0.04
C PHE A 278 -10.64 4.05 -1.57
N GLU A 279 -10.68 2.81 -2.07
CA GLU A 279 -10.79 2.55 -3.50
C GLU A 279 -12.18 2.94 -4.02
N THR A 280 -12.20 3.65 -5.14
CA THR A 280 -13.45 4.00 -5.83
C THR A 280 -14.11 2.75 -6.44
N PRO A 281 -15.44 2.75 -6.71
CA PRO A 281 -16.08 1.66 -7.45
C PRO A 281 -15.42 1.38 -8.81
N ALA A 282 -14.94 2.42 -9.50
CA ALA A 282 -14.23 2.28 -10.78
C ALA A 282 -12.87 1.57 -10.62
N GLU A 283 -12.13 1.83 -9.55
CA GLU A 283 -10.87 1.14 -9.25
C GLU A 283 -11.09 -0.31 -8.86
N ARG A 284 -12.16 -0.60 -8.12
CA ARG A 284 -12.61 -1.98 -7.84
C ARG A 284 -13.09 -2.69 -9.09
N ASP A 285 -13.72 -1.98 -10.01
CA ASP A 285 -14.25 -2.51 -11.27
C ASP A 285 -13.16 -2.78 -12.29
N VAL A 286 -12.04 -2.03 -12.27
CA VAL A 286 -10.82 -2.36 -13.05
C VAL A 286 -10.13 -3.60 -12.49
N ALA A 287 -10.13 -3.78 -11.17
CA ALA A 287 -9.68 -5.02 -10.55
C ALA A 287 -10.66 -6.20 -10.80
N SER A 288 -11.94 -5.93 -11.06
CA SER A 288 -12.99 -6.92 -11.36
C SER A 288 -13.29 -7.11 -12.85
N LYS A 289 -12.94 -6.14 -13.73
CA LYS A 289 -13.07 -6.19 -15.18
C LYS A 289 -11.96 -6.94 -15.90
N ILE A 290 -11.22 -7.74 -15.17
CA ILE A 290 -10.60 -8.89 -15.79
C ILE A 290 -11.76 -9.83 -16.12
N ALA A 291 -12.16 -9.85 -17.37
CA ALA A 291 -13.34 -10.53 -17.87
C ALA A 291 -13.44 -11.99 -17.40
N PRO A 292 -14.66 -12.52 -17.15
CA PRO A 292 -14.86 -13.94 -16.94
C PRO A 292 -14.70 -14.64 -18.31
N GLY A 293 -13.50 -15.01 -18.64
CA GLY A 293 -13.15 -15.72 -19.85
C GLY A 293 -11.67 -15.94 -19.86
N THR A 294 -11.22 -17.17 -19.52
CA THR A 294 -9.85 -17.63 -19.70
C THR A 294 -8.77 -16.63 -19.26
N GLN A 295 -8.70 -16.31 -17.96
CA GLN A 295 -7.46 -15.80 -17.39
C GLN A 295 -6.46 -16.95 -17.27
N THR A 296 -5.84 -17.28 -18.39
CA THR A 296 -4.44 -17.68 -18.36
C THR A 296 -3.72 -16.50 -17.71
N LEU A 297 -2.98 -16.73 -16.63
CA LEU A 297 -1.98 -15.79 -16.13
C LEU A 297 -1.24 -15.27 -17.37
N GLU A 298 -1.36 -13.99 -17.76
CA GLU A 298 -0.61 -13.46 -18.89
C GLU A 298 0.86 -13.75 -18.61
N GLY A 299 1.49 -14.62 -19.43
CA GLY A 299 2.84 -15.12 -19.24
C GLY A 299 2.99 -16.22 -18.17
N GLY A 300 1.92 -16.86 -17.68
CA GLY A 300 2.01 -17.99 -16.75
C GLY A 300 2.18 -19.32 -17.48
N TRP A 301 3.01 -20.19 -16.92
CA TRP A 301 3.25 -21.55 -17.42
C TRP A 301 2.27 -22.55 -16.81
N PRO A 302 1.74 -23.49 -17.58
CA PRO A 302 0.88 -24.54 -17.06
C PRO A 302 1.64 -25.42 -16.08
N VAL A 303 1.02 -25.72 -14.95
CA VAL A 303 1.57 -26.62 -13.90
C VAL A 303 0.47 -27.53 -13.38
N ASP A 304 0.87 -28.65 -12.80
CA ASP A 304 -0.05 -29.59 -12.20
C ASP A 304 0.61 -30.28 -10.98
N PHE A 305 0.36 -29.71 -9.79
CA PHE A 305 0.79 -30.29 -8.52
C PHE A 305 -0.20 -30.00 -7.39
N PRO A 306 -0.24 -30.86 -6.35
CA PRO A 306 -1.14 -30.66 -5.21
C PRO A 306 -0.68 -29.53 -4.30
N ILE A 307 -1.65 -28.79 -3.80
CA ILE A 307 -1.51 -27.75 -2.79
C ILE A 307 -2.40 -28.14 -1.61
N VAL A 308 -1.89 -28.01 -0.40
CA VAL A 308 -2.65 -28.25 0.83
C VAL A 308 -2.76 -26.92 1.60
N SER A 309 -3.97 -26.48 1.91
CA SER A 309 -4.17 -25.33 2.78
C SER A 309 -4.06 -25.73 4.26
N ARG A 310 -3.91 -24.74 5.14
CA ARG A 310 -3.82 -24.92 6.60
C ARG A 310 -4.93 -25.81 7.16
N ASN A 311 -6.13 -25.73 6.61
CA ASN A 311 -7.29 -26.52 7.02
C ASN A 311 -7.31 -27.93 6.43
N GLN A 312 -6.18 -28.40 5.90
CA GLN A 312 -6.02 -29.71 5.24
C GLN A 312 -6.93 -29.91 4.02
N VAL A 313 -7.37 -28.82 3.40
CA VAL A 313 -8.12 -28.86 2.13
C VAL A 313 -7.12 -28.96 0.99
N GLU A 314 -7.30 -29.98 0.13
CA GLU A 314 -6.48 -30.15 -1.06
C GLU A 314 -7.00 -29.29 -2.22
N HIS A 315 -6.07 -28.61 -2.88
CA HIS A 315 -6.25 -27.85 -4.10
C HIS A 315 -5.29 -28.35 -5.17
N ARG A 316 -5.48 -27.91 -6.42
CA ARG A 316 -4.59 -28.29 -7.51
C ARG A 316 -4.09 -27.06 -8.24
N ALA A 317 -2.77 -26.89 -8.30
CA ALA A 317 -2.14 -25.86 -9.09
C ALA A 317 -2.47 -26.06 -10.58
N CYS A 318 -2.71 -24.98 -11.30
CA CYS A 318 -3.00 -25.01 -12.74
C CYS A 318 -2.12 -24.05 -13.56
N ALA A 319 -1.62 -22.99 -12.97
CA ALA A 319 -0.67 -22.11 -13.63
C ALA A 319 0.29 -21.47 -12.63
N LEU A 320 1.53 -21.21 -13.07
CA LEU A 320 2.60 -20.58 -12.31
C LEU A 320 3.22 -19.46 -13.15
N ALA A 321 3.48 -18.32 -12.55
CA ALA A 321 4.33 -17.26 -13.10
C ALA A 321 5.42 -16.89 -12.09
N SER A 322 6.32 -15.98 -12.45
CA SER A 322 7.45 -15.61 -11.58
C SER A 322 6.99 -15.13 -10.18
N SER A 323 5.85 -14.47 -10.09
CA SER A 323 5.32 -13.90 -8.84
C SER A 323 3.89 -14.32 -8.51
N THR A 324 3.27 -15.23 -9.25
CA THR A 324 1.88 -15.65 -9.02
C THR A 324 1.68 -17.14 -9.21
N LEU A 325 0.71 -17.67 -8.48
CA LEU A 325 0.27 -19.06 -8.53
C LEU A 325 -1.25 -19.10 -8.68
N ALA A 326 -1.74 -19.82 -9.68
CA ALA A 326 -3.16 -20.11 -9.83
C ALA A 326 -3.46 -21.56 -9.50
N PHE A 327 -4.58 -21.81 -8.85
CA PHE A 327 -5.04 -23.13 -8.49
C PHE A 327 -6.56 -23.24 -8.44
N HIS A 328 -7.05 -24.45 -8.57
CA HIS A 328 -8.48 -24.76 -8.42
C HIS A 328 -8.80 -25.05 -6.96
N SER A 329 -9.86 -24.40 -6.46
CA SER A 329 -10.38 -24.60 -5.11
C SER A 329 -11.87 -25.02 -5.15
N ARG A 330 -12.26 -25.94 -4.29
CA ARG A 330 -13.69 -26.32 -4.15
C ARG A 330 -14.48 -25.30 -3.36
N THR A 331 -13.82 -24.54 -2.48
CA THR A 331 -14.40 -23.52 -1.64
C THR A 331 -13.89 -22.14 -2.04
N PRO A 332 -14.73 -21.10 -1.98
CA PRO A 332 -14.25 -19.75 -2.26
C PRO A 332 -13.22 -19.30 -1.22
N LEU A 333 -12.17 -18.65 -1.66
CA LEU A 333 -11.22 -17.95 -0.82
C LEU A 333 -11.46 -16.45 -0.94
N GLN A 334 -11.44 -15.76 0.17
CA GLN A 334 -11.73 -14.33 0.17
C GLN A 334 -10.55 -13.54 -0.41
N GLN A 335 -10.82 -12.70 -1.40
CA GLN A 335 -9.83 -11.82 -2.01
C GLN A 335 -9.22 -10.88 -0.96
N GLY A 336 -7.91 -10.66 -1.04
CA GLY A 336 -7.15 -9.88 -0.07
C GLY A 336 -6.74 -10.66 1.19
N TRP A 337 -7.21 -11.89 1.38
CA TRP A 337 -6.80 -12.72 2.51
C TRP A 337 -5.47 -13.43 2.26
N LEU A 338 -4.78 -13.72 3.35
CA LEU A 338 -3.61 -14.58 3.34
C LEU A 338 -4.04 -16.03 3.55
N ALA A 339 -3.74 -16.87 2.58
CA ALA A 339 -3.90 -18.32 2.67
C ALA A 339 -2.53 -18.95 2.96
N GLU A 340 -2.44 -19.78 4.00
CA GLU A 340 -1.28 -20.61 4.23
C GLU A 340 -1.39 -21.84 3.32
N LEU A 341 -0.44 -21.98 2.40
CA LEU A 341 -0.41 -23.02 1.37
C LEU A 341 0.88 -23.83 1.47
N THR A 342 0.76 -25.14 1.41
CA THR A 342 1.89 -26.07 1.24
C THR A 342 1.82 -26.67 -0.16
N LEU A 343 2.78 -26.33 -1.01
CA LEU A 343 2.93 -26.82 -2.37
C LEU A 343 3.77 -28.10 -2.34
N ARG A 344 3.24 -29.18 -2.88
CA ARG A 344 3.98 -30.46 -3.03
C ARG A 344 4.43 -30.62 -4.48
N CYS A 345 5.57 -29.99 -4.83
CA CYS A 345 6.10 -29.88 -6.18
C CYS A 345 7.48 -30.57 -6.30
N ALA A 346 7.50 -31.88 -6.29
CA ALA A 346 8.74 -32.67 -6.27
C ALA A 346 9.87 -32.12 -7.15
N PRO A 347 11.12 -32.10 -6.65
CA PRO A 347 11.59 -32.68 -5.39
C PRO A 347 11.31 -31.74 -4.16
N ASP A 348 10.78 -30.56 -4.38
CA ASP A 348 10.61 -29.54 -3.34
C ASP A 348 9.21 -29.63 -2.69
N THR A 349 9.15 -29.27 -1.42
CA THR A 349 7.91 -28.89 -0.71
C THR A 349 8.08 -27.46 -0.23
N ILE A 350 7.11 -26.59 -0.54
CA ILE A 350 7.20 -25.16 -0.25
C ILE A 350 6.01 -24.79 0.64
N THR A 351 6.27 -24.28 1.82
CA THR A 351 5.23 -23.72 2.68
C THR A 351 5.29 -22.20 2.61
N MET A 352 4.15 -21.58 2.26
CA MET A 352 4.09 -20.14 2.08
C MET A 352 2.75 -19.56 2.55
N LEU A 353 2.78 -18.32 2.96
CA LEU A 353 1.60 -17.48 2.93
C LEU A 353 1.43 -16.94 1.51
N ALA A 354 0.20 -16.93 1.02
CA ALA A 354 -0.15 -16.44 -0.30
C ALA A 354 -1.31 -15.45 -0.20
N ASN A 355 -1.10 -14.26 -0.75
CA ASN A 355 -2.16 -13.26 -0.83
C ASN A 355 -3.12 -13.65 -1.96
N VAL A 356 -4.40 -13.80 -1.66
CA VAL A 356 -5.46 -14.10 -2.64
C VAL A 356 -5.73 -12.83 -3.45
N LYS A 357 -5.28 -12.80 -4.69
CA LYS A 357 -5.48 -11.67 -5.62
C LYS A 357 -6.85 -11.71 -6.29
N SER A 358 -7.33 -12.90 -6.63
CA SER A 358 -8.69 -13.10 -7.13
C SER A 358 -9.19 -14.50 -6.82
N CYS A 359 -10.51 -14.64 -6.72
CA CYS A 359 -11.20 -15.89 -6.57
C CYS A 359 -12.49 -15.84 -7.38
N GLN A 360 -12.57 -16.60 -8.47
CA GLN A 360 -13.66 -16.55 -9.43
C GLN A 360 -14.35 -17.91 -9.54
N PRO A 361 -15.69 -17.95 -9.56
CA PRO A 361 -16.41 -19.19 -9.80
C PRO A 361 -16.15 -19.71 -11.21
N MET A 362 -16.01 -21.03 -11.34
CA MET A 362 -15.76 -21.69 -12.62
C MET A 362 -17.03 -22.34 -13.21
N PRO A 363 -17.20 -22.31 -14.53
CA PRO A 363 -18.19 -23.15 -15.19
C PRO A 363 -17.92 -24.65 -14.87
N GLY A 364 -18.84 -25.31 -14.22
CA GLY A 364 -18.66 -26.70 -13.79
C GLY A 364 -18.43 -26.90 -12.30
N GLY A 365 -18.39 -25.82 -11.51
CA GLY A 365 -18.23 -25.81 -10.07
C GLY A 365 -16.80 -25.56 -9.60
N GLY A 366 -16.70 -25.11 -8.35
CA GLY A 366 -15.43 -24.66 -7.78
C GLY A 366 -15.02 -23.25 -8.18
N HIS A 367 -13.77 -22.91 -7.86
CA HIS A 367 -13.25 -21.54 -8.03
C HIS A 367 -11.82 -21.59 -8.59
N LEU A 368 -11.51 -20.69 -9.50
CA LEU A 368 -10.13 -20.36 -9.88
C LEU A 368 -9.61 -19.30 -8.91
N VAL A 369 -8.55 -19.63 -8.19
CA VAL A 369 -7.91 -18.75 -7.23
C VAL A 369 -6.55 -18.36 -7.76
N ILE A 370 -6.28 -17.05 -7.83
CA ILE A 370 -4.97 -16.50 -8.18
C ILE A 370 -4.37 -15.91 -6.92
N THR A 371 -3.16 -16.34 -6.61
CA THR A 371 -2.43 -15.91 -5.42
C THR A 371 -1.06 -15.37 -5.76
N GLN A 372 -0.56 -14.52 -4.90
CA GLN A 372 0.83 -14.05 -4.93
C GLN A 372 1.52 -14.54 -3.66
N PRO A 373 2.68 -15.20 -3.77
CA PRO A 373 3.48 -15.58 -2.61
C PRO A 373 3.72 -14.38 -1.70
N PHE A 374 3.51 -14.61 -0.42
CA PHE A 374 3.71 -13.64 0.62
C PHE A 374 4.45 -14.34 1.77
N GLY A 375 5.62 -13.84 2.13
CA GLY A 375 6.38 -14.43 3.23
C GLY A 375 7.22 -15.66 2.88
N LEU A 376 7.73 -15.75 1.66
CA LEU A 376 8.74 -16.75 1.32
C LEU A 376 10.10 -16.39 1.94
N ALA A 377 10.63 -17.24 2.79
CA ALA A 377 11.93 -17.06 3.43
C ALA A 377 12.79 -18.33 3.35
N GLY A 378 14.09 -18.19 3.52
CA GLY A 378 15.03 -19.29 3.65
C GLY A 378 14.91 -20.32 2.54
N ASP A 379 14.76 -21.59 2.93
CA ASP A 379 14.71 -22.73 2.01
C ASP A 379 13.45 -22.74 1.13
N ASP A 380 12.30 -22.27 1.64
CA ASP A 380 11.05 -22.19 0.88
C ASP A 380 11.17 -21.16 -0.26
N ARG A 381 11.84 -20.03 -0.04
CA ARG A 381 12.14 -19.06 -1.08
C ARG A 381 13.07 -19.65 -2.16
N ALA A 382 14.12 -20.30 -1.74
CA ALA A 382 15.05 -20.96 -2.67
C ALA A 382 14.33 -22.05 -3.49
N ALA A 383 13.45 -22.81 -2.86
CA ALA A 383 12.63 -23.82 -3.52
C ALA A 383 11.60 -23.19 -4.50
N TRP A 384 10.98 -22.07 -4.15
CA TRP A 384 10.11 -21.33 -5.05
C TRP A 384 10.85 -20.84 -6.30
N LEU A 385 12.02 -20.24 -6.15
CA LEU A 385 12.83 -19.77 -7.27
C LEU A 385 13.26 -20.94 -8.17
N ARG A 386 13.63 -22.09 -7.59
CA ARG A 386 13.93 -23.30 -8.36
C ARG A 386 12.70 -23.82 -9.11
N LEU A 387 11.52 -23.80 -8.48
CA LEU A 387 10.27 -24.22 -9.10
C LEU A 387 9.94 -23.32 -10.31
N VAL A 388 10.00 -22.01 -10.14
CA VAL A 388 9.77 -21.01 -11.22
C VAL A 388 10.75 -21.25 -12.36
N GLU A 389 12.04 -21.33 -12.08
CA GLU A 389 13.09 -21.51 -13.09
C GLU A 389 12.95 -22.86 -13.83
N ARG A 390 12.67 -23.94 -13.12
CA ARG A 390 12.42 -25.26 -13.70
C ARG A 390 11.20 -25.22 -14.64
N THR A 391 10.12 -24.57 -14.19
CA THR A 391 8.88 -24.47 -14.98
C THR A 391 9.10 -23.61 -16.22
N ARG A 392 9.81 -22.49 -16.10
CA ARG A 392 10.18 -21.62 -17.20
C ARG A 392 10.94 -22.37 -18.29
N ARG A 393 11.99 -23.10 -17.90
CA ARG A 393 12.81 -23.92 -18.82
C ARG A 393 12.01 -25.02 -19.48
N ALA A 394 11.12 -25.67 -18.74
CA ALA A 394 10.27 -26.74 -19.28
C ALA A 394 9.30 -26.23 -20.35
N ASN A 395 8.96 -24.94 -20.34
CA ASN A 395 8.09 -24.28 -21.31
C ASN A 395 8.86 -23.53 -22.43
N GLY A 396 10.20 -23.74 -22.52
CA GLY A 396 11.02 -23.26 -23.65
C GLY A 396 11.41 -21.78 -23.57
N GLU A 397 11.25 -21.13 -22.45
CA GLU A 397 11.77 -19.78 -22.24
C GLU A 397 13.22 -19.82 -21.73
N PRO A 398 14.14 -19.06 -22.33
CA PRO A 398 15.56 -19.05 -21.98
C PRO A 398 15.84 -18.46 -20.60
#